data_3f76355ac2c7bd49c6bc78b268a5c77b
#
_entry.id   3f76355ac2c7bd49c6bc78b268a5c77b
#
_cell.length_a   1.000
_cell.length_b   1.000
_cell.length_c   1.000
_cell.angle_alpha   90.00
_cell.angle_beta   90.00
_cell.angle_gamma   90.00
#
_symmetry.space_group_name_H-M   'P 1'
#
loop_
_entity.id
_entity.type
_entity.pdbx_description
1 polymer ?
#
loop_
_entity_poly.entity_id
_entity_poly.type
_entity_poly.pdbx_seq_one_letter_code
_entity_poly.pdbx_strand_id
1 'polypeptide(L)'
;MVSLILNIRALHVSWGKMQGVFLHRRVFTQMKKETVTTNQITEGVIWKQLLLFFFPIVLGTFFQQLYNTADTIVVGRFVSKEALAAVGGSAAQIVGLIVGFFVGLASGASVIISQFYGAKNRVQLNRALHTAYAFSIIGSIFITVLGILIAPWMLELMHTPQETMADALLYLRIYFAGIIFVFIYNVGSSILRAMGDSRRPLYYLIVCCFLNIVLDIVLVIVFHMGVAGVSIATIFSQGVSAVLITRALMHSDDLYQLEFRK
;
A
#
# COMPACT_ATOMS: atom_id res chain seq x y z
N MET A 1 20.66 -31.28 60.47
CA MET A 1 19.44 -30.45 60.59
C MET A 1 19.69 -28.98 60.18
N VAL A 2 20.79 -28.36 60.54
CA VAL A 2 21.13 -26.96 60.23
C VAL A 2 21.44 -26.76 58.71
N SER A 3 22.05 -27.76 58.02
CA SER A 3 22.39 -27.71 56.60
C SER A 3 21.16 -27.73 55.67
N LEU A 4 20.05 -28.34 56.08
CA LEU A 4 18.82 -28.43 55.30
C LEU A 4 18.03 -27.09 55.29
N ILE A 5 18.10 -26.35 56.43
CA ILE A 5 17.43 -25.05 56.62
C ILE A 5 18.12 -23.96 55.78
N LEU A 6 19.45 -24.01 55.66
CA LEU A 6 20.22 -23.07 54.84
C LEU A 6 19.95 -23.25 53.34
N ASN A 7 19.74 -24.49 52.88
CA ASN A 7 19.41 -24.75 51.45
C ASN A 7 18.00 -24.30 51.09
N ILE A 8 17.03 -24.41 52.01
CA ILE A 8 15.64 -23.94 51.73
C ILE A 8 15.58 -22.39 51.70
N ARG A 9 16.36 -21.69 52.55
CA ARG A 9 16.45 -20.22 52.48
C ARG A 9 17.14 -19.72 51.21
N ALA A 10 18.17 -20.41 50.72
CA ALA A 10 18.85 -20.06 49.47
C ALA A 10 17.94 -20.25 48.26
N LEU A 11 17.12 -21.31 48.23
CA LEU A 11 16.11 -21.56 47.18
C LEU A 11 15.01 -20.52 47.24
N HIS A 12 14.50 -20.11 48.40
CA HIS A 12 13.46 -19.07 48.52
C HIS A 12 13.95 -17.70 48.08
N VAL A 13 15.20 -17.32 48.32
CA VAL A 13 15.80 -16.05 47.86
C VAL A 13 16.06 -16.09 46.37
N SER A 14 16.42 -17.25 45.79
CA SER A 14 16.58 -17.43 44.32
C SER A 14 15.25 -17.34 43.60
N TRP A 15 14.17 -17.91 44.14
CA TRP A 15 12.81 -17.82 43.55
C TRP A 15 12.26 -16.41 43.61
N GLY A 16 12.45 -15.68 44.70
CA GLY A 16 12.04 -14.28 44.83
C GLY A 16 12.74 -13.35 43.80
N LYS A 17 14.04 -13.57 43.57
CA LYS A 17 14.79 -12.84 42.54
C LYS A 17 14.33 -13.19 41.13
N MET A 18 14.04 -14.46 40.83
CA MET A 18 13.50 -14.85 39.50
C MET A 18 12.11 -14.30 39.28
N GLN A 19 11.20 -14.31 40.26
CA GLN A 19 9.87 -13.70 40.11
C GLN A 19 9.98 -12.18 39.90
N GLY A 20 10.89 -11.49 40.62
CA GLY A 20 11.12 -10.06 40.39
C GLY A 20 11.62 -9.73 39.01
N VAL A 21 12.52 -10.55 38.42
CA VAL A 21 13.01 -10.38 37.06
C VAL A 21 11.91 -10.66 36.01
N PHE A 22 11.07 -11.69 36.27
CA PHE A 22 9.92 -11.98 35.38
C PHE A 22 8.82 -10.91 35.46
N LEU A 23 8.53 -10.37 36.66
CA LEU A 23 7.61 -9.25 36.85
C LEU A 23 8.17 -7.98 36.19
N HIS A 24 9.44 -7.67 36.39
CA HIS A 24 10.10 -6.51 35.79
C HIS A 24 10.09 -6.61 34.25
N ARG A 25 10.35 -7.79 33.68
CA ARG A 25 10.30 -8.04 32.25
C ARG A 25 8.87 -7.92 31.69
N ARG A 26 7.85 -8.43 32.41
CA ARG A 26 6.43 -8.26 32.02
C ARG A 26 5.99 -6.81 32.12
N VAL A 27 6.35 -6.11 33.20
CA VAL A 27 6.02 -4.68 33.35
C VAL A 27 6.73 -3.84 32.29
N PHE A 28 8.02 -4.09 32.02
CA PHE A 28 8.73 -3.39 30.91
C PHE A 28 8.15 -3.73 29.54
N THR A 29 7.71 -4.97 29.30
CA THR A 29 7.07 -5.36 28.04
C THR A 29 5.68 -4.74 27.92
N GLN A 30 4.92 -4.62 29.01
CA GLN A 30 3.64 -3.91 29.03
C GLN A 30 3.83 -2.40 28.91
N MET A 31 4.76 -1.78 29.63
CA MET A 31 5.07 -0.35 29.46
C MET A 31 5.56 -0.03 28.03
N LYS A 32 6.33 -0.92 27.40
CA LYS A 32 6.72 -0.77 25.99
C LYS A 32 5.56 -1.01 25.02
N LYS A 33 4.54 -1.79 25.43
CA LYS A 33 3.30 -2.00 24.66
C LYS A 33 2.32 -0.83 24.83
N GLU A 34 2.27 -0.19 25.99
CA GLU A 34 1.41 0.99 26.23
C GLU A 34 1.95 2.27 25.57
N THR A 35 3.27 2.38 25.36
CA THR A 35 3.85 3.56 24.67
C THR A 35 3.75 3.51 23.15
N VAL A 36 3.24 2.43 22.55
CA VAL A 36 3.17 2.27 21.07
C VAL A 36 1.76 2.45 20.51
N THR A 37 0.71 2.55 21.34
CA THR A 37 -0.69 2.60 20.86
C THR A 37 -1.53 3.79 21.33
N THR A 38 -0.94 4.88 21.77
CA THR A 38 -1.68 6.13 21.89
C THR A 38 -1.84 6.73 20.48
N ASN A 39 -3.06 6.67 19.97
CA ASN A 39 -3.46 7.29 18.72
C ASN A 39 -3.22 8.80 18.85
N GLN A 40 -2.07 9.27 18.41
CA GLN A 40 -1.64 10.66 18.55
C GLN A 40 -2.59 11.66 17.85
N ILE A 41 -3.51 11.16 17.01
CA ILE A 41 -4.46 11.99 16.26
C ILE A 41 -5.61 12.49 17.14
N THR A 42 -6.00 11.73 18.18
CA THR A 42 -7.12 12.10 19.07
C THR A 42 -6.69 12.87 20.32
N GLU A 43 -5.38 13.00 20.57
CA GLU A 43 -4.85 13.66 21.77
C GLU A 43 -3.83 14.76 21.39
N GLY A 44 -3.91 15.93 22.01
CA GLY A 44 -2.97 17.04 21.83
C GLY A 44 -3.49 18.19 20.96
N VAL A 45 -2.57 19.00 20.42
CA VAL A 45 -2.89 20.20 19.63
C VAL A 45 -3.32 19.80 18.22
N ILE A 46 -4.59 19.96 17.89
CA ILE A 46 -5.24 19.45 16.66
C ILE A 46 -4.49 19.85 15.38
N TRP A 47 -4.11 21.11 15.22
CA TRP A 47 -3.45 21.54 13.98
C TRP A 47 -2.08 20.90 13.77
N LYS A 48 -1.33 20.66 14.85
CA LYS A 48 -0.03 19.95 14.78
C LYS A 48 -0.19 18.50 14.36
N GLN A 49 -1.21 17.83 14.89
CA GLN A 49 -1.55 16.44 14.53
C GLN A 49 -1.99 16.34 13.07
N LEU A 50 -2.82 17.28 12.61
CA LEU A 50 -3.23 17.36 11.22
C LEU A 50 -2.04 17.55 10.27
N LEU A 51 -1.10 18.44 10.59
CA LEU A 51 0.11 18.61 9.78
C LEU A 51 0.98 17.38 9.73
N LEU A 52 1.21 16.71 10.88
CA LEU A 52 2.00 15.49 10.96
C LEU A 52 1.35 14.32 10.18
N PHE A 53 0.03 14.30 10.10
CA PHE A 53 -0.71 13.31 9.32
C PHE A 53 -0.74 13.66 7.82
N PHE A 54 -0.91 14.93 7.48
CA PHE A 54 -1.02 15.45 6.12
C PHE A 54 0.31 15.38 5.36
N PHE A 55 1.42 15.74 6.02
CA PHE A 55 2.73 15.81 5.38
C PHE A 55 3.17 14.49 4.71
N PRO A 56 3.05 13.30 5.33
CA PRO A 56 3.33 12.03 4.65
C PRO A 56 2.44 11.77 3.44
N ILE A 57 1.19 12.22 3.44
CA ILE A 57 0.27 12.06 2.30
C ILE A 57 0.74 12.91 1.12
N VAL A 58 1.11 14.16 1.36
CA VAL A 58 1.65 15.06 0.32
C VAL A 58 2.96 14.53 -0.25
N LEU A 59 3.87 14.07 0.61
CA LEU A 59 5.10 13.42 0.16
C LEU A 59 4.81 12.16 -0.66
N GLY A 60 3.82 11.38 -0.27
CA GLY A 60 3.39 10.21 -1.04
C GLY A 60 2.94 10.59 -2.45
N THR A 61 2.10 11.63 -2.57
CA THR A 61 1.68 12.15 -3.88
C THR A 61 2.87 12.67 -4.69
N PHE A 62 3.84 13.32 -4.05
CA PHE A 62 5.07 13.78 -4.70
C PHE A 62 5.89 12.60 -5.26
N PHE A 63 6.12 11.54 -4.49
CA PHE A 63 6.84 10.35 -4.96
C PHE A 63 6.09 9.62 -6.07
N GLN A 64 4.75 9.60 -6.01
CA GLN A 64 3.93 9.06 -7.10
C GLN A 64 4.11 9.84 -8.39
N GLN A 65 4.13 11.17 -8.31
CA GLN A 65 4.37 12.03 -9.47
C GLN A 65 5.80 11.90 -9.98
N LEU A 66 6.76 11.69 -9.07
CA LEU A 66 8.16 11.49 -9.41
C LEU A 66 8.37 10.24 -10.30
N TYR A 67 7.80 9.09 -9.90
CA TYR A 67 7.94 7.90 -10.72
C TYR A 67 7.19 8.02 -12.05
N ASN A 68 5.99 8.59 -12.10
CA ASN A 68 5.29 8.85 -13.36
C ASN A 68 6.12 9.75 -14.31
N THR A 69 6.81 10.74 -13.74
CA THR A 69 7.71 11.62 -14.50
C THR A 69 8.95 10.85 -14.99
N ALA A 70 9.50 9.97 -14.17
CA ALA A 70 10.63 9.13 -14.55
C ALA A 70 10.26 8.18 -15.70
N ASP A 71 9.11 7.49 -15.61
CA ASP A 71 8.55 6.66 -16.71
C ASP A 71 8.48 7.48 -18.02
N THR A 72 7.93 8.69 -17.94
CA THR A 72 7.78 9.59 -19.09
C THR A 72 9.12 9.99 -19.70
N ILE A 73 10.12 10.31 -18.86
CA ILE A 73 11.47 10.67 -19.31
C ILE A 73 12.16 9.46 -19.95
N VAL A 74 12.07 8.28 -19.35
CA VAL A 74 12.68 7.06 -19.86
C VAL A 74 12.08 6.70 -21.23
N VAL A 75 10.77 6.71 -21.36
CA VAL A 75 10.08 6.42 -22.63
C VAL A 75 10.45 7.46 -23.69
N GLY A 76 10.35 8.74 -23.37
CA GLY A 76 10.60 9.82 -24.35
C GLY A 76 12.04 9.94 -24.81
N ARG A 77 13.01 9.52 -23.98
CA ARG A 77 14.44 9.63 -24.30
C ARG A 77 15.04 8.37 -24.90
N PHE A 78 14.56 7.19 -24.50
CA PHE A 78 15.19 5.91 -24.85
C PHE A 78 14.32 5.00 -25.74
N VAL A 79 13.03 5.33 -25.94
CA VAL A 79 12.16 4.56 -26.83
C VAL A 79 11.83 5.37 -28.08
N SER A 80 10.78 6.20 -28.07
CA SER A 80 10.39 7.07 -29.18
C SER A 80 9.39 8.15 -28.74
N LYS A 81 9.15 9.13 -29.62
CA LYS A 81 8.12 10.15 -29.37
C LYS A 81 6.70 9.55 -29.47
N GLU A 82 6.53 8.59 -30.35
CA GLU A 82 5.28 7.85 -30.55
C GLU A 82 4.95 7.02 -29.31
N ALA A 83 5.93 6.33 -28.73
CA ALA A 83 5.82 5.60 -27.48
C ALA A 83 5.46 6.54 -26.30
N LEU A 84 6.07 7.72 -26.26
CA LEU A 84 5.74 8.74 -25.26
C LEU A 84 4.29 9.20 -25.39
N ALA A 85 3.83 9.46 -26.61
CA ALA A 85 2.44 9.83 -26.88
C ALA A 85 1.46 8.67 -26.54
N ALA A 86 1.87 7.43 -26.76
CA ALA A 86 1.07 6.25 -26.43
C ALA A 86 0.88 6.11 -24.91
N VAL A 87 1.97 6.20 -24.14
CA VAL A 87 1.94 6.02 -22.67
C VAL A 87 1.34 7.24 -21.96
N GLY A 88 1.73 8.46 -22.37
CA GLY A 88 1.31 9.71 -21.72
C GLY A 88 -0.02 10.29 -22.24
N GLY A 89 -0.52 9.80 -23.37
CA GLY A 89 -1.73 10.30 -24.02
C GLY A 89 -3.02 9.60 -23.57
N SER A 90 -3.75 9.03 -24.54
CA SER A 90 -5.05 8.39 -24.31
C SER A 90 -4.99 7.26 -23.29
N ALA A 91 -3.92 6.46 -23.29
CA ALA A 91 -3.76 5.37 -22.35
C ALA A 91 -3.65 5.86 -20.90
N ALA A 92 -2.88 6.92 -20.65
CA ALA A 92 -2.77 7.52 -19.30
C ALA A 92 -4.12 8.06 -18.81
N GLN A 93 -4.92 8.64 -19.67
CA GLN A 93 -6.25 9.16 -19.32
C GLN A 93 -7.21 8.03 -18.96
N ILE A 94 -7.23 6.93 -19.71
CA ILE A 94 -8.04 5.74 -19.43
C ILE A 94 -7.65 5.15 -18.07
N VAL A 95 -6.36 4.94 -17.85
CA VAL A 95 -5.84 4.44 -16.56
C VAL A 95 -6.22 5.39 -15.43
N GLY A 96 -5.99 6.70 -15.58
CA GLY A 96 -6.30 7.71 -14.59
C GLY A 96 -7.78 7.73 -14.20
N LEU A 97 -8.69 7.59 -15.15
CA LEU A 97 -10.14 7.53 -14.92
C LEU A 97 -10.52 6.29 -14.09
N ILE A 98 -10.02 5.13 -14.48
CA ILE A 98 -10.35 3.86 -13.80
C ILE A 98 -9.75 3.84 -12.39
N VAL A 99 -8.47 4.18 -12.25
CA VAL A 99 -7.82 4.24 -10.93
C VAL A 99 -8.48 5.30 -10.06
N GLY A 100 -8.80 6.48 -10.60
CA GLY A 100 -9.49 7.55 -9.88
C GLY A 100 -10.86 7.13 -9.34
N PHE A 101 -11.64 6.39 -10.12
CA PHE A 101 -12.92 5.82 -9.67
C PHE A 101 -12.74 4.89 -8.45
N PHE A 102 -11.76 3.99 -8.49
CA PHE A 102 -11.50 3.09 -7.37
C PHE A 102 -10.87 3.77 -6.16
N VAL A 103 -10.05 4.80 -6.37
CA VAL A 103 -9.57 5.65 -5.27
C VAL A 103 -10.73 6.35 -4.57
N GLY A 104 -11.73 6.82 -5.32
CA GLY A 104 -12.97 7.37 -4.78
C GLY A 104 -13.73 6.36 -3.92
N LEU A 105 -13.90 5.12 -4.40
CA LEU A 105 -14.52 4.04 -3.62
C LEU A 105 -13.73 3.70 -2.36
N ALA A 106 -12.41 3.59 -2.46
CA ALA A 106 -11.53 3.34 -1.31
C ALA A 106 -11.61 4.47 -0.28
N SER A 107 -11.77 5.72 -0.73
CA SER A 107 -12.00 6.88 0.15
C SER A 107 -13.32 6.75 0.91
N GLY A 108 -14.41 6.35 0.24
CA GLY A 108 -15.70 6.07 0.90
C GLY A 108 -15.59 4.97 1.95
N ALA A 109 -14.92 3.87 1.64
CA ALA A 109 -14.67 2.79 2.60
C ALA A 109 -13.85 3.27 3.80
N SER A 110 -12.87 4.16 3.59
CA SER A 110 -12.02 4.69 4.66
C SER A 110 -12.80 5.51 5.70
N VAL A 111 -13.88 6.18 5.29
CA VAL A 111 -14.76 6.92 6.22
C VAL A 111 -15.47 5.95 7.18
N ILE A 112 -16.02 4.86 6.67
CA ILE A 112 -16.69 3.84 7.48
C ILE A 112 -15.67 3.16 8.43
N ILE A 113 -14.49 2.83 7.93
CA ILE A 113 -13.42 2.22 8.72
C ILE A 113 -12.97 3.15 9.84
N SER A 114 -12.77 4.45 9.57
CA SER A 114 -12.38 5.43 10.59
C SER A 114 -13.43 5.61 11.68
N GLN A 115 -14.73 5.57 11.34
CA GLN A 115 -15.83 5.64 12.30
C GLN A 115 -15.82 4.43 13.23
N PHE A 116 -15.71 3.20 12.70
CA PHE A 116 -15.66 2.00 13.53
C PHE A 116 -14.37 1.93 14.36
N TYR A 117 -13.27 2.42 13.83
CA TYR A 117 -12.01 2.52 14.55
C TYR A 117 -12.12 3.51 15.72
N GLY A 118 -12.67 4.72 15.50
CA GLY A 118 -12.92 5.72 16.53
C GLY A 118 -13.91 5.24 17.61
N ALA A 119 -14.95 4.49 17.20
CA ALA A 119 -15.92 3.88 18.12
C ALA A 119 -15.35 2.64 18.86
N LYS A 120 -14.11 2.21 18.58
CA LYS A 120 -13.47 1.00 19.13
C LYS A 120 -14.29 -0.29 18.91
N ASN A 121 -15.13 -0.31 17.87
CA ASN A 121 -15.96 -1.44 17.52
C ASN A 121 -15.19 -2.44 16.66
N ARG A 122 -14.48 -3.37 17.31
CA ARG A 122 -13.61 -4.37 16.65
C ARG A 122 -14.34 -5.24 15.63
N VAL A 123 -15.56 -5.65 15.94
CA VAL A 123 -16.31 -6.58 15.08
C VAL A 123 -16.69 -5.93 13.75
N GLN A 124 -17.24 -4.71 13.81
CA GLN A 124 -17.61 -3.97 12.61
C GLN A 124 -16.38 -3.46 11.84
N LEU A 125 -15.32 -3.07 12.54
CA LEU A 125 -14.05 -2.69 11.94
C LEU A 125 -13.47 -3.83 11.09
N ASN A 126 -13.36 -5.04 11.67
CA ASN A 126 -12.87 -6.21 10.94
C ASN A 126 -13.75 -6.58 9.74
N ARG A 127 -15.07 -6.51 9.88
CA ARG A 127 -15.99 -6.75 8.75
C ARG A 127 -15.78 -5.72 7.63
N ALA A 128 -15.74 -4.44 7.97
CA ALA A 128 -15.52 -3.37 6.98
C ALA A 128 -14.17 -3.52 6.26
N LEU A 129 -13.11 -3.89 6.99
CA LEU A 129 -11.78 -4.10 6.46
C LEU A 129 -11.74 -5.28 5.46
N HIS A 130 -12.28 -6.44 5.86
CA HIS A 130 -12.34 -7.61 4.97
C HIS A 130 -13.23 -7.36 3.76
N THR A 131 -14.36 -6.67 3.93
CA THR A 131 -15.26 -6.30 2.82
C THR A 131 -14.56 -5.37 1.83
N ALA A 132 -13.89 -4.33 2.30
CA ALA A 132 -13.15 -3.40 1.44
C ALA A 132 -12.02 -4.12 0.68
N TYR A 133 -11.30 -5.02 1.35
CA TYR A 133 -10.22 -5.79 0.75
C TYR A 133 -10.73 -6.82 -0.28
N ALA A 134 -11.78 -7.57 0.05
CA ALA A 134 -12.42 -8.50 -0.88
C ALA A 134 -13.00 -7.77 -2.10
N PHE A 135 -13.64 -6.62 -1.88
CA PHE A 135 -14.14 -5.77 -2.96
C PHE A 135 -13.00 -5.29 -3.90
N SER A 136 -11.83 -4.96 -3.36
CA SER A 136 -10.68 -4.56 -4.19
C SER A 136 -10.20 -5.71 -5.08
N ILE A 137 -10.18 -6.93 -4.56
CA ILE A 137 -9.76 -8.12 -5.33
C ILE A 137 -10.80 -8.46 -6.41
N ILE A 138 -12.06 -8.58 -6.03
CA ILE A 138 -13.14 -8.93 -6.98
C ILE A 138 -13.28 -7.84 -8.06
N GLY A 139 -13.30 -6.58 -7.64
CA GLY A 139 -13.39 -5.43 -8.55
C GLY A 139 -12.19 -5.36 -9.49
N SER A 140 -10.98 -5.63 -9.01
CA SER A 140 -9.79 -5.65 -9.88
C SER A 140 -9.82 -6.77 -10.91
N ILE A 141 -10.28 -7.97 -10.55
CA ILE A 141 -10.45 -9.09 -11.50
C ILE A 141 -11.47 -8.71 -12.58
N PHE A 142 -12.60 -8.12 -12.18
CA PHE A 142 -13.61 -7.65 -13.12
C PHE A 142 -13.03 -6.60 -14.08
N ILE A 143 -12.32 -5.59 -13.57
CA ILE A 143 -11.68 -4.54 -14.39
C ILE A 143 -10.55 -5.10 -15.26
N THR A 144 -9.79 -6.09 -14.78
CA THR A 144 -8.78 -6.77 -15.59
C THR A 144 -9.42 -7.36 -16.86
N VAL A 145 -10.45 -8.19 -16.69
CA VAL A 145 -11.12 -8.84 -17.82
C VAL A 145 -11.78 -7.81 -18.74
N LEU A 146 -12.59 -6.94 -18.16
CA LEU A 146 -13.32 -5.91 -18.91
C LEU A 146 -12.36 -4.94 -19.61
N GLY A 147 -11.34 -4.45 -18.91
CA GLY A 147 -10.36 -3.50 -19.41
C GLY A 147 -9.55 -4.04 -20.60
N ILE A 148 -9.08 -5.30 -20.50
CA ILE A 148 -8.35 -5.93 -21.60
C ILE A 148 -9.24 -6.10 -22.85
N LEU A 149 -10.52 -6.48 -22.66
CA LEU A 149 -11.45 -6.71 -23.75
C LEU A 149 -11.87 -5.41 -24.46
N ILE A 150 -12.14 -4.34 -23.69
CA ILE A 150 -12.64 -3.08 -24.26
C ILE A 150 -11.54 -2.04 -24.51
N ALA A 151 -10.27 -2.32 -24.17
CA ALA A 151 -9.15 -1.41 -24.41
C ALA A 151 -9.05 -0.92 -25.87
N PRO A 152 -9.18 -1.76 -26.93
CA PRO A 152 -9.13 -1.30 -28.30
C PRO A 152 -10.23 -0.27 -28.59
N TRP A 153 -11.46 -0.58 -28.20
CA TRP A 153 -12.61 0.31 -28.42
C TRP A 153 -12.48 1.64 -27.64
N MET A 154 -11.96 1.61 -26.42
CA MET A 154 -11.69 2.83 -25.65
C MET A 154 -10.67 3.74 -26.34
N LEU A 155 -9.60 3.16 -26.88
CA LEU A 155 -8.57 3.92 -27.61
C LEU A 155 -9.12 4.51 -28.93
N GLU A 156 -9.95 3.77 -29.66
CA GLU A 156 -10.65 4.27 -30.87
C GLU A 156 -11.58 5.41 -30.51
N LEU A 157 -12.38 5.29 -29.42
CA LEU A 157 -13.29 6.34 -28.97
C LEU A 157 -12.54 7.63 -28.59
N MET A 158 -11.32 7.49 -28.09
CA MET A 158 -10.46 8.63 -27.77
C MET A 158 -9.69 9.18 -28.99
N HIS A 159 -9.98 8.70 -30.17
CA HIS A 159 -9.35 9.12 -31.46
C HIS A 159 -7.80 9.00 -31.34
N THR A 160 -7.32 7.92 -30.78
CA THR A 160 -5.87 7.65 -30.65
C THR A 160 -5.27 7.50 -32.05
N PRO A 161 -4.19 8.22 -32.40
CA PRO A 161 -3.54 8.12 -33.71
C PRO A 161 -3.11 6.69 -34.02
N GLN A 162 -3.21 6.27 -35.27
CA GLN A 162 -2.87 4.91 -35.70
C GLN A 162 -1.42 4.54 -35.44
N GLU A 163 -0.50 5.51 -35.49
CA GLU A 163 0.92 5.36 -35.23
C GLU A 163 1.21 4.97 -33.77
N THR A 164 0.38 5.41 -32.82
CA THR A 164 0.55 5.16 -31.36
C THR A 164 -0.38 4.07 -30.84
N MET A 165 -1.33 3.60 -31.68
CA MET A 165 -2.38 2.67 -31.27
C MET A 165 -1.82 1.34 -30.73
N ALA A 166 -0.83 0.76 -31.39
CA ALA A 166 -0.24 -0.52 -31.03
C ALA A 166 0.45 -0.44 -29.66
N ASP A 167 1.24 0.60 -29.41
CA ASP A 167 1.94 0.84 -28.18
C ASP A 167 0.99 1.17 -27.02
N ALA A 168 -0.04 2.01 -27.29
CA ALA A 168 -1.07 2.34 -26.30
C ALA A 168 -1.87 1.10 -25.87
N LEU A 169 -2.22 0.23 -26.84
CA LEU A 169 -2.93 -1.02 -26.57
C LEU A 169 -2.06 -2.00 -25.77
N LEU A 170 -0.78 -2.14 -26.11
CA LEU A 170 0.17 -2.96 -25.38
C LEU A 170 0.32 -2.49 -23.94
N TYR A 171 0.51 -1.17 -23.75
CA TYR A 171 0.57 -0.55 -22.43
C TYR A 171 -0.68 -0.85 -21.59
N LEU A 172 -1.87 -0.59 -22.14
CA LEU A 172 -3.14 -0.82 -21.44
C LEU A 172 -3.35 -2.28 -21.06
N ARG A 173 -3.05 -3.21 -21.96
CA ARG A 173 -3.21 -4.65 -21.69
C ARG A 173 -2.31 -5.11 -20.54
N ILE A 174 -1.04 -4.71 -20.53
CA ILE A 174 -0.12 -5.03 -19.43
C ILE A 174 -0.58 -4.37 -18.14
N TYR A 175 -0.97 -3.10 -18.20
CA TYR A 175 -1.44 -2.37 -17.03
C TYR A 175 -2.70 -3.00 -16.43
N PHE A 176 -3.70 -3.35 -17.24
CA PHE A 176 -4.90 -4.02 -16.77
C PHE A 176 -4.63 -5.42 -16.22
N ALA A 177 -3.70 -6.17 -16.79
CA ALA A 177 -3.28 -7.46 -16.25
C ALA A 177 -2.73 -7.36 -14.82
N GLY A 178 -2.11 -6.23 -14.47
CA GLY A 178 -1.55 -5.98 -13.15
C GLY A 178 -2.34 -5.03 -12.26
N ILE A 179 -3.51 -4.54 -12.69
CA ILE A 179 -4.29 -3.52 -11.96
C ILE A 179 -4.71 -3.99 -10.55
N ILE A 180 -4.76 -5.29 -10.31
CA ILE A 180 -5.03 -5.87 -9.00
C ILE A 180 -4.05 -5.35 -7.94
N PHE A 181 -2.76 -5.22 -8.26
CA PHE A 181 -1.75 -4.72 -7.34
C PHE A 181 -1.98 -3.25 -7.00
N VAL A 182 -2.37 -2.45 -8.01
CA VAL A 182 -2.71 -1.03 -7.83
C VAL A 182 -3.90 -0.88 -6.87
N PHE A 183 -4.94 -1.69 -7.03
CA PHE A 183 -6.14 -1.62 -6.18
C PHE A 183 -5.86 -2.09 -4.76
N ILE A 184 -5.15 -3.19 -4.59
CA ILE A 184 -4.74 -3.70 -3.26
C ILE A 184 -3.92 -2.63 -2.54
N TYR A 185 -2.96 -2.00 -3.21
CA TYR A 185 -2.18 -0.92 -2.60
C TYR A 185 -3.05 0.29 -2.23
N ASN A 186 -3.93 0.76 -3.11
CA ASN A 186 -4.78 1.93 -2.85
C ASN A 186 -5.76 1.69 -1.70
N VAL A 187 -6.45 0.55 -1.69
CA VAL A 187 -7.38 0.18 -0.61
C VAL A 187 -6.62 -0.03 0.70
N GLY A 188 -5.52 -0.78 0.69
CA GLY A 188 -4.69 -1.00 1.88
C GLY A 188 -4.14 0.30 2.46
N SER A 189 -3.69 1.23 1.60
CA SER A 189 -3.24 2.57 2.01
C SER A 189 -4.38 3.39 2.62
N SER A 190 -5.58 3.32 2.06
CA SER A 190 -6.76 4.00 2.58
C SER A 190 -7.16 3.44 3.94
N ILE A 191 -7.09 2.12 4.14
CA ILE A 191 -7.33 1.46 5.41
C ILE A 191 -6.33 1.95 6.48
N LEU A 192 -5.02 1.92 6.19
CA LEU A 192 -4.00 2.39 7.15
C LEU A 192 -4.20 3.87 7.49
N ARG A 193 -4.48 4.72 6.50
CA ARG A 193 -4.78 6.14 6.73
C ARG A 193 -6.05 6.34 7.58
N ALA A 194 -7.10 5.57 7.35
CA ALA A 194 -8.33 5.61 8.14
C ALA A 194 -8.09 5.28 9.62
N MET A 195 -7.06 4.48 9.92
CA MET A 195 -6.64 4.13 11.28
C MET A 195 -5.55 5.07 11.84
N GLY A 196 -5.21 6.14 11.11
CA GLY A 196 -4.26 7.14 11.55
C GLY A 196 -2.80 6.91 11.16
N ASP A 197 -2.52 5.86 10.40
CA ASP A 197 -1.16 5.59 9.92
C ASP A 197 -0.97 6.07 8.47
N SER A 198 -0.43 7.26 8.32
CA SER A 198 -0.05 7.81 7.00
C SER A 198 1.42 7.54 6.64
N ARG A 199 2.25 7.06 7.58
CA ARG A 199 3.69 6.89 7.38
C ARG A 199 4.03 5.59 6.65
N ARG A 200 3.40 4.45 7.03
CA ARG A 200 3.66 3.17 6.37
C ARG A 200 3.33 3.20 4.88
N PRO A 201 2.16 3.70 4.42
CA PRO A 201 1.89 3.87 3.00
C PRO A 201 2.93 4.68 2.26
N LEU A 202 3.44 5.78 2.87
CA LEU A 202 4.50 6.58 2.30
C LEU A 202 5.79 5.77 2.08
N TYR A 203 6.25 5.02 3.09
CA TYR A 203 7.48 4.22 2.95
C TYR A 203 7.36 3.17 1.84
N TYR A 204 6.19 2.53 1.72
CA TYR A 204 5.97 1.54 0.66
C TYR A 204 5.94 2.18 -0.72
N LEU A 205 5.41 3.40 -0.83
CA LEU A 205 5.43 4.15 -2.07
C LEU A 205 6.85 4.64 -2.45
N ILE A 206 7.66 5.03 -1.48
CA ILE A 206 9.08 5.36 -1.70
C ILE A 206 9.83 4.14 -2.27
N VAL A 207 9.64 2.97 -1.66
CA VAL A 207 10.24 1.71 -2.17
C VAL A 207 9.75 1.42 -3.59
N CYS A 208 8.45 1.57 -3.86
CA CYS A 208 7.88 1.43 -5.19
C CYS A 208 8.52 2.37 -6.20
N CYS A 209 8.64 3.65 -5.87
CA CYS A 209 9.23 4.67 -6.72
C CYS A 209 10.67 4.32 -7.15
N PHE A 210 11.53 4.00 -6.17
CA PHE A 210 12.92 3.63 -6.48
C PHE A 210 13.01 2.33 -7.29
N LEU A 211 12.20 1.32 -6.94
CA LEU A 211 12.18 0.05 -7.65
C LEU A 211 11.70 0.24 -9.10
N ASN A 212 10.66 1.04 -9.32
CA ASN A 212 10.15 1.36 -10.65
C ASN A 212 11.24 2.03 -11.51
N ILE A 213 11.90 3.10 -11.01
CA ILE A 213 12.96 3.80 -11.74
C ILE A 213 14.09 2.85 -12.12
N VAL A 214 14.54 1.98 -11.19
CA VAL A 214 15.59 0.99 -11.47
C VAL A 214 15.13 0.00 -12.53
N LEU A 215 13.90 -0.51 -12.43
CA LEU A 215 13.37 -1.47 -13.40
C LEU A 215 13.14 -0.84 -14.78
N ASP A 216 12.72 0.42 -14.86
CA ASP A 216 12.61 1.14 -16.13
C ASP A 216 13.96 1.21 -16.83
N ILE A 217 14.99 1.62 -16.11
CA ILE A 217 16.36 1.68 -16.66
C ILE A 217 16.79 0.29 -17.16
N VAL A 218 16.58 -0.75 -16.38
CA VAL A 218 16.99 -2.12 -16.73
C VAL A 218 16.17 -2.64 -17.91
N LEU A 219 14.84 -2.58 -17.84
CA LEU A 219 13.97 -3.20 -18.86
C LEU A 219 13.97 -2.42 -20.18
N VAL A 220 14.05 -1.08 -20.13
CA VAL A 220 14.02 -0.25 -21.33
C VAL A 220 15.40 -0.09 -21.95
N ILE A 221 16.45 0.19 -21.14
CA ILE A 221 17.76 0.50 -21.68
C ILE A 221 18.59 -0.78 -21.90
N VAL A 222 18.57 -1.73 -20.94
CA VAL A 222 19.41 -2.95 -21.07
C VAL A 222 18.70 -4.01 -21.90
N PHE A 223 17.40 -4.27 -21.64
CA PHE A 223 16.65 -5.30 -22.34
C PHE A 223 15.91 -4.79 -23.58
N HIS A 224 15.90 -3.49 -23.85
CA HIS A 224 15.26 -2.87 -25.02
C HIS A 224 13.77 -3.22 -25.19
N MET A 225 13.04 -3.38 -24.07
CA MET A 225 11.64 -3.79 -24.08
C MET A 225 10.66 -2.66 -24.43
N GLY A 226 11.12 -1.42 -24.61
CA GLY A 226 10.29 -0.28 -25.00
C GLY A 226 9.12 -0.04 -24.05
N VAL A 227 7.92 0.17 -24.57
CA VAL A 227 6.68 0.42 -23.81
C VAL A 227 6.31 -0.74 -22.89
N ALA A 228 6.55 -1.99 -23.31
CA ALA A 228 6.31 -3.16 -22.46
C ALA A 228 7.19 -3.13 -21.20
N GLY A 229 8.46 -2.69 -21.32
CA GLY A 229 9.39 -2.58 -20.21
C GLY A 229 8.87 -1.66 -19.11
N VAL A 230 8.44 -0.44 -19.48
CA VAL A 230 7.87 0.53 -18.51
C VAL A 230 6.60 0.01 -17.87
N SER A 231 5.69 -0.58 -18.66
CA SER A 231 4.45 -1.14 -18.13
C SER A 231 4.71 -2.25 -17.09
N ILE A 232 5.66 -3.14 -17.39
CA ILE A 232 6.05 -4.24 -16.49
C ILE A 232 6.74 -3.68 -15.24
N ALA A 233 7.63 -2.69 -15.36
CA ALA A 233 8.29 -2.04 -14.24
C ALA A 233 7.28 -1.45 -13.26
N THR A 234 6.30 -0.72 -13.79
CA THR A 234 5.21 -0.11 -13.01
C THR A 234 4.40 -1.17 -12.26
N ILE A 235 3.93 -2.20 -12.96
CA ILE A 235 3.11 -3.25 -12.34
C ILE A 235 3.89 -4.07 -11.32
N PHE A 236 5.14 -4.41 -11.60
CA PHE A 236 5.98 -5.14 -10.66
C PHE A 236 6.24 -4.34 -9.38
N SER A 237 6.56 -3.06 -9.51
CA SER A 237 6.79 -2.16 -8.37
C SER A 237 5.54 -1.97 -7.53
N GLN A 238 4.38 -1.84 -8.16
CA GLN A 238 3.07 -1.82 -7.49
C GLN A 238 2.79 -3.15 -6.79
N GLY A 239 3.17 -4.29 -7.40
CA GLY A 239 3.09 -5.61 -6.79
C GLY A 239 3.86 -5.71 -5.47
N VAL A 240 5.09 -5.21 -5.45
CA VAL A 240 5.89 -5.15 -4.21
C VAL A 240 5.20 -4.30 -3.15
N SER A 241 4.68 -3.13 -3.51
CA SER A 241 3.94 -2.26 -2.58
C SER A 241 2.66 -2.91 -2.08
N ALA A 242 1.93 -3.63 -2.94
CA ALA A 242 0.73 -4.39 -2.56
C ALA A 242 1.05 -5.51 -1.55
N VAL A 243 2.17 -6.22 -1.73
CA VAL A 243 2.63 -7.24 -0.78
C VAL A 243 3.02 -6.60 0.56
N LEU A 244 3.77 -5.50 0.54
CA LEU A 244 4.19 -4.79 1.75
C LEU A 244 3.00 -4.27 2.56
N ILE A 245 2.00 -3.66 1.90
CA ILE A 245 0.82 -3.13 2.58
C ILE A 245 -0.06 -4.25 3.13
N THR A 246 -0.25 -5.34 2.37
CA THR A 246 -0.98 -6.53 2.82
C THR A 246 -0.33 -7.14 4.05
N ARG A 247 1.00 -7.31 4.01
CA ARG A 247 1.76 -7.81 5.15
C ARG A 247 1.64 -6.90 6.38
N ALA A 248 1.63 -5.59 6.18
CA ALA A 248 1.42 -4.64 7.28
C ALA A 248 0.03 -4.80 7.91
N LEU A 249 -1.02 -5.00 7.11
CA LEU A 249 -2.38 -5.21 7.59
C LEU A 249 -2.55 -6.56 8.30
N MET A 250 -1.81 -7.59 7.88
CA MET A 250 -1.82 -8.92 8.53
C MET A 250 -1.06 -8.95 9.87
N HIS A 251 -0.05 -8.09 10.03
CA HIS A 251 0.78 -8.04 11.25
C HIS A 251 0.50 -6.81 12.11
N SER A 252 -0.64 -6.17 11.89
CA SER A 252 -1.09 -5.05 12.71
C SER A 252 -1.57 -5.50 14.08
N ASP A 253 -1.55 -4.56 15.07
CA ASP A 253 -1.90 -4.84 16.47
C ASP A 253 -3.28 -5.47 16.67
N ASP A 254 -3.52 -6.08 17.85
CA ASP A 254 -4.69 -6.86 18.27
C ASP A 254 -6.09 -6.21 18.02
N LEU A 255 -6.16 -4.95 17.58
CA LEU A 255 -7.41 -4.25 17.31
C LEU A 255 -7.97 -4.57 15.90
N TYR A 256 -7.10 -4.88 14.95
CA TYR A 256 -7.47 -5.19 13.56
C TYR A 256 -6.41 -6.06 12.91
N GLN A 257 -6.84 -7.16 12.33
CA GLN A 257 -5.98 -8.04 11.53
C GLN A 257 -6.75 -8.49 10.29
N LEU A 258 -6.04 -8.49 9.16
CA LEU A 258 -6.56 -9.12 7.95
C LEU A 258 -6.30 -10.63 8.07
N GLU A 259 -7.35 -11.42 8.28
CA GLU A 259 -7.29 -12.88 8.34
C GLU A 259 -7.90 -13.48 7.07
N PHE A 260 -7.11 -14.13 6.21
CA PHE A 260 -7.61 -14.79 4.99
C PHE A 260 -8.37 -16.11 5.26
N ARG A 261 -8.54 -16.52 6.53
CA ARG A 261 -9.07 -17.83 6.92
C ARG A 261 -10.42 -17.77 7.63
N LYS A 262 -11.22 -16.78 7.40
CA LYS A 262 -12.61 -16.75 7.90
C LYS A 262 -13.59 -16.63 6.77
#